data_5ad734fc3f1bfd640a2a97a1d8650d16
#
_entry.id   5ad734fc3f1bfd640a2a97a1d8650d16
#
_cell.length_a   1.000
_cell.length_b   1.000
_cell.length_c   1.000
_cell.angle_alpha   90.00
_cell.angle_beta   90.00
_cell.angle_gamma   90.00
#
_symmetry.space_group_name_H-M   'P 1'
#
loop_
_entity.id
_entity.type
_entity.pdbx_description
1 polymer ?
#
loop_
_entity_poly.entity_id
_entity_poly.type
_entity_poly.pdbx_seq_one_letter_code
_entity_poly.pdbx_strand_id
1 'polypeptide(L)'
;MKVIKRNGRTEEVDISKIRKYTTDAVAGLSNVNVSELEFDAQIQFRDGITTAEIQDTLIKTAVDKIDVDRPDWTFVAARLFLYSLHKKVSKTNGYNHLREYFERGEKEGRILLGLKEKYDLDDLNDYIKPERDLQFTYLGIKTLYDRYLIKDKKGEPIELPQQMFMGIAMFLAQNEFNPQEWAKKFYDLISKFEVMLATPTLSNARTTRHQLSSCYIGSTSDNIEGIFDSYKEMALLSKFGGGVGWDWSKVRAMGGSIDGHKNAAGGIIPFLKITNDIAVAVDQLGTRKGAIAVYIEPWHMDINDFIDLRKNSGEERRRTHELFPALWINDLFMKRVKENAKWTLFDPLETGDLCELYGEEFEKRYEEYEKDDTISKNIVDAKELWKKILLNYFESGMPFLCFKDTANRTNPNPHAGIIRSSNLCTEIFQNTEPNYYQIKVIFDDKTELHLDEEQEISVDGGISKKAKKISTLDSINGKKVY
;
A
#
# COMPACT_ATOMS: atom_id res chain seq x y z
N MET A 1 -46.99 -21.15 -7.17
CA MET A 1 -46.19 -20.14 -6.42
C MET A 1 -45.88 -19.01 -7.38
N LYS A 2 -46.18 -17.80 -7.00
CA LYS A 2 -45.91 -16.60 -7.82
C LYS A 2 -44.56 -15.97 -7.41
N VAL A 3 -43.86 -15.44 -8.41
CA VAL A 3 -42.60 -14.73 -8.22
C VAL A 3 -42.67 -13.32 -8.79
N ILE A 4 -41.95 -12.38 -8.15
CA ILE A 4 -41.85 -11.00 -8.61
C ILE A 4 -40.54 -10.85 -9.38
N LYS A 5 -40.62 -10.46 -10.63
CA LYS A 5 -39.47 -10.21 -11.50
C LYS A 5 -38.79 -8.86 -11.14
N ARG A 6 -37.52 -8.68 -11.52
CA ARG A 6 -36.77 -7.41 -11.31
C ARG A 6 -37.46 -6.17 -11.91
N ASN A 7 -38.35 -6.34 -12.90
CA ASN A 7 -39.15 -5.25 -13.49
C ASN A 7 -40.52 -5.03 -12.80
N GLY A 8 -40.76 -5.68 -11.65
CA GLY A 8 -41.99 -5.59 -10.86
C GLY A 8 -43.15 -6.46 -11.35
N ARG A 9 -43.01 -7.20 -12.45
CA ARG A 9 -44.09 -8.09 -12.96
C ARG A 9 -44.16 -9.36 -12.10
N THR A 10 -45.39 -9.83 -11.87
CA THR A 10 -45.62 -11.10 -11.17
C THR A 10 -45.89 -12.19 -12.20
N GLU A 11 -45.22 -13.33 -12.06
CA GLU A 11 -45.36 -14.50 -12.95
C GLU A 11 -45.43 -15.77 -12.09
N GLU A 12 -45.94 -16.88 -12.65
CA GLU A 12 -45.76 -18.19 -12.06
C GLU A 12 -44.27 -18.57 -12.05
N VAL A 13 -43.83 -19.27 -10.96
CA VAL A 13 -42.46 -19.74 -10.87
C VAL A 13 -42.17 -20.76 -11.97
N ASP A 14 -41.14 -20.50 -12.72
CA ASP A 14 -40.63 -21.43 -13.73
C ASP A 14 -39.41 -22.16 -13.18
N ILE A 15 -39.67 -23.38 -12.69
CA ILE A 15 -38.64 -24.23 -12.10
C ILE A 15 -37.55 -24.60 -13.13
N SER A 16 -37.91 -24.66 -14.44
CA SER A 16 -36.94 -25.01 -15.49
C SER A 16 -35.81 -23.94 -15.60
N LYS A 17 -36.13 -22.68 -15.33
CA LYS A 17 -35.15 -21.59 -15.29
C LYS A 17 -34.23 -21.72 -14.10
N ILE A 18 -34.77 -22.06 -12.93
CA ILE A 18 -33.93 -22.30 -11.72
C ILE A 18 -32.98 -23.46 -11.99
N ARG A 19 -33.53 -24.58 -12.50
CA ARG A 19 -32.74 -25.78 -12.81
C ARG A 19 -31.62 -25.53 -13.81
N LYS A 20 -31.85 -24.68 -14.81
CA LYS A 20 -30.79 -24.29 -15.73
C LYS A 20 -29.60 -23.64 -14.99
N TYR A 21 -29.86 -22.63 -14.14
CA TYR A 21 -28.81 -21.97 -13.36
C TYR A 21 -28.07 -22.90 -12.41
N THR A 22 -28.80 -23.79 -11.72
CA THR A 22 -28.20 -24.71 -10.78
C THR A 22 -27.39 -25.80 -11.48
N THR A 23 -27.88 -26.31 -12.65
CA THR A 23 -27.13 -27.25 -13.49
C THR A 23 -25.84 -26.62 -14.04
N ASP A 24 -25.92 -25.41 -14.59
CA ASP A 24 -24.75 -24.70 -15.09
C ASP A 24 -23.74 -24.42 -13.97
N ALA A 25 -24.21 -24.13 -12.76
CA ALA A 25 -23.34 -23.83 -11.62
C ALA A 25 -22.54 -25.04 -11.12
N VAL A 26 -23.08 -26.27 -11.21
CA VAL A 26 -22.38 -27.50 -10.78
C VAL A 26 -21.63 -28.19 -11.91
N ALA A 27 -21.77 -27.74 -13.15
CA ALA A 27 -21.17 -28.40 -14.31
C ALA A 27 -19.65 -28.57 -14.18
N GLY A 28 -19.14 -29.80 -14.36
CA GLY A 28 -17.72 -30.11 -14.32
C GLY A 28 -17.07 -30.06 -12.93
N LEU A 29 -17.87 -29.99 -11.85
CA LEU A 29 -17.39 -30.05 -10.48
C LEU A 29 -17.66 -31.45 -9.86
N SER A 30 -16.81 -31.80 -8.89
CA SER A 30 -16.92 -33.08 -8.16
C SER A 30 -17.64 -32.85 -6.82
N ASN A 31 -18.26 -33.92 -6.32
CA ASN A 31 -18.88 -33.94 -4.97
C ASN A 31 -19.94 -32.82 -4.72
N VAL A 32 -20.57 -32.32 -5.78
CA VAL A 32 -21.68 -31.37 -5.72
C VAL A 32 -22.90 -31.93 -6.47
N ASN A 33 -24.10 -31.61 -6.01
CA ASN A 33 -25.33 -32.16 -6.56
C ASN A 33 -26.39 -31.08 -6.73
N VAL A 34 -26.94 -30.98 -7.96
CA VAL A 34 -28.03 -30.03 -8.29
C VAL A 34 -29.24 -30.24 -7.40
N SER A 35 -29.66 -31.52 -7.22
CA SER A 35 -30.88 -31.83 -6.45
C SER A 35 -30.75 -31.46 -4.98
N GLU A 36 -29.56 -31.63 -4.40
CA GLU A 36 -29.27 -31.23 -3.02
C GLU A 36 -29.37 -29.70 -2.87
N LEU A 37 -28.79 -28.92 -3.82
CA LEU A 37 -28.88 -27.47 -3.83
C LEU A 37 -30.32 -26.97 -3.95
N GLU A 38 -31.07 -27.55 -4.91
CA GLU A 38 -32.44 -27.15 -5.18
C GLU A 38 -33.39 -27.49 -4.03
N PHE A 39 -33.26 -28.65 -3.45
CA PHE A 39 -34.09 -29.11 -2.32
C PHE A 39 -33.92 -28.18 -1.11
N ASP A 40 -32.68 -27.94 -0.68
CA ASP A 40 -32.39 -27.12 0.48
C ASP A 40 -32.75 -25.65 0.28
N ALA A 41 -32.63 -25.16 -0.95
CA ALA A 41 -33.04 -23.78 -1.29
C ALA A 41 -34.57 -23.65 -1.37
N GLN A 42 -35.30 -24.65 -1.93
CA GLN A 42 -36.76 -24.60 -2.10
C GLN A 42 -37.50 -24.49 -0.78
N ILE A 43 -37.01 -25.08 0.30
CA ILE A 43 -37.58 -24.99 1.65
C ILE A 43 -37.71 -23.51 2.11
N GLN A 44 -36.90 -22.60 1.57
CA GLN A 44 -36.88 -21.19 1.92
C GLN A 44 -37.75 -20.32 0.99
N PHE A 45 -38.32 -20.89 -0.07
CA PHE A 45 -39.14 -20.13 -1.02
C PHE A 45 -40.56 -19.91 -0.51
N ARG A 46 -41.09 -18.72 -0.72
CA ARG A 46 -42.46 -18.31 -0.34
C ARG A 46 -43.20 -17.68 -1.54
N ASP A 47 -44.51 -17.68 -1.46
CA ASP A 47 -45.33 -16.98 -2.49
C ASP A 47 -45.02 -15.47 -2.51
N GLY A 48 -44.84 -14.90 -3.68
CA GLY A 48 -44.44 -13.51 -3.83
C GLY A 48 -42.94 -13.24 -3.65
N ILE A 49 -42.10 -14.27 -3.53
CA ILE A 49 -40.63 -14.10 -3.49
C ILE A 49 -40.11 -13.43 -4.74
N THR A 50 -39.14 -12.54 -4.64
CA THR A 50 -38.50 -11.95 -5.82
C THR A 50 -37.50 -12.88 -6.46
N THR A 51 -37.26 -12.74 -7.76
CA THR A 51 -36.21 -13.53 -8.45
C THR A 51 -34.80 -13.19 -7.96
N ALA A 52 -34.60 -12.03 -7.34
CA ALA A 52 -33.34 -11.67 -6.67
C ALA A 52 -33.18 -12.47 -5.36
N GLU A 53 -34.21 -12.53 -4.51
CA GLU A 53 -34.21 -13.32 -3.28
C GLU A 53 -34.02 -14.81 -3.54
N ILE A 54 -34.63 -15.38 -4.62
CA ILE A 54 -34.36 -16.77 -5.03
C ILE A 54 -32.88 -16.98 -5.32
N GLN A 55 -32.25 -16.05 -6.05
CA GLN A 55 -30.85 -16.13 -6.40
C GLN A 55 -29.95 -16.02 -5.15
N ASP A 56 -30.25 -15.07 -4.26
CA ASP A 56 -29.51 -14.89 -3.01
C ASP A 56 -29.66 -16.12 -2.09
N THR A 57 -30.84 -16.76 -2.08
CA THR A 57 -31.09 -18.03 -1.35
C THR A 57 -30.22 -19.16 -1.89
N LEU A 58 -30.16 -19.32 -3.22
CA LEU A 58 -29.32 -20.33 -3.88
C LEU A 58 -27.84 -20.12 -3.56
N ILE A 59 -27.36 -18.86 -3.61
CA ILE A 59 -25.98 -18.52 -3.27
C ILE A 59 -25.71 -18.87 -1.81
N LYS A 60 -26.58 -18.46 -0.88
CA LYS A 60 -26.42 -18.73 0.55
C LYS A 60 -26.43 -20.24 0.81
N THR A 61 -27.35 -20.99 0.24
CA THR A 61 -27.40 -22.45 0.38
C THR A 61 -26.11 -23.11 -0.09
N ALA A 62 -25.54 -22.65 -1.23
CA ALA A 62 -24.27 -23.18 -1.70
C ALA A 62 -23.10 -22.81 -0.77
N VAL A 63 -23.09 -21.59 -0.21
CA VAL A 63 -22.08 -21.15 0.76
C VAL A 63 -22.13 -21.98 2.04
N ASP A 64 -23.32 -22.24 2.56
CA ASP A 64 -23.52 -23.03 3.79
C ASP A 64 -23.06 -24.50 3.65
N LYS A 65 -22.87 -24.97 2.41
CA LYS A 65 -22.36 -26.32 2.09
C LYS A 65 -20.85 -26.42 1.90
N ILE A 66 -20.13 -25.27 1.97
CA ILE A 66 -18.68 -25.25 1.83
C ILE A 66 -18.05 -25.87 3.09
N ASP A 67 -17.39 -27.01 2.93
CA ASP A 67 -16.62 -27.63 3.99
C ASP A 67 -15.32 -28.27 3.44
N VAL A 68 -14.49 -28.81 4.33
CA VAL A 68 -13.20 -29.45 3.98
C VAL A 68 -13.35 -30.67 3.09
N ASP A 69 -14.43 -31.43 3.27
CA ASP A 69 -14.69 -32.65 2.51
C ASP A 69 -15.33 -32.35 1.15
N ARG A 70 -15.98 -31.17 1.01
CA ARG A 70 -16.70 -30.75 -0.20
C ARG A 70 -16.34 -29.33 -0.63
N PRO A 71 -15.05 -29.04 -0.91
CA PRO A 71 -14.57 -27.71 -1.23
C PRO A 71 -15.17 -27.14 -2.52
N ASP A 72 -15.62 -27.98 -3.45
CA ASP A 72 -16.16 -27.55 -4.75
C ASP A 72 -17.44 -26.72 -4.64
N TRP A 73 -18.14 -26.73 -3.50
CA TRP A 73 -19.26 -25.83 -3.25
C TRP A 73 -18.87 -24.35 -3.31
N THR A 74 -17.60 -24.01 -3.08
CA THR A 74 -17.13 -22.63 -3.25
C THR A 74 -17.25 -22.14 -4.69
N PHE A 75 -17.02 -23.04 -5.67
CA PHE A 75 -17.17 -22.71 -7.09
C PHE A 75 -18.64 -22.65 -7.51
N VAL A 76 -19.50 -23.50 -6.96
CA VAL A 76 -20.96 -23.42 -7.17
C VAL A 76 -21.49 -22.06 -6.71
N ALA A 77 -21.13 -21.66 -5.47
CA ALA A 77 -21.52 -20.37 -4.90
C ALA A 77 -21.00 -19.19 -5.74
N ALA A 78 -19.73 -19.27 -6.21
CA ALA A 78 -19.10 -18.26 -7.05
C ALA A 78 -19.84 -18.11 -8.39
N ARG A 79 -20.16 -19.20 -9.07
CA ARG A 79 -20.87 -19.18 -10.36
C ARG A 79 -22.28 -18.63 -10.22
N LEU A 80 -23.01 -19.00 -9.17
CA LEU A 80 -24.31 -18.41 -8.86
C LEU A 80 -24.21 -16.91 -8.59
N PHE A 81 -23.18 -16.46 -7.89
CA PHE A 81 -22.93 -15.05 -7.64
C PHE A 81 -22.60 -14.29 -8.94
N LEU A 82 -21.77 -14.87 -9.82
CA LEU A 82 -21.46 -14.30 -11.14
C LEU A 82 -22.71 -14.09 -12.00
N TYR A 83 -23.65 -15.03 -12.02
CA TYR A 83 -24.92 -14.83 -12.71
C TYR A 83 -25.70 -13.62 -12.15
N SER A 84 -25.71 -13.43 -10.83
CA SER A 84 -26.30 -12.24 -10.21
C SER A 84 -25.60 -10.96 -10.68
N LEU A 85 -24.28 -10.99 -10.71
CA LEU A 85 -23.44 -9.87 -11.13
C LEU A 85 -23.66 -9.51 -12.61
N HIS A 86 -23.73 -10.50 -13.52
CA HIS A 86 -24.04 -10.28 -14.91
C HIS A 86 -25.42 -9.58 -15.07
N LYS A 87 -26.42 -10.01 -14.33
CA LYS A 87 -27.77 -9.37 -14.38
C LYS A 87 -27.73 -7.94 -13.86
N LYS A 88 -26.91 -7.63 -12.89
CA LYS A 88 -26.77 -6.27 -12.36
C LYS A 88 -26.08 -5.34 -13.34
N VAL A 89 -24.98 -5.78 -13.96
CA VAL A 89 -24.11 -4.97 -14.81
C VAL A 89 -24.60 -4.88 -16.25
N SER A 90 -24.69 -6.01 -16.95
CA SER A 90 -25.02 -6.09 -18.38
C SER A 90 -26.52 -6.20 -18.69
N LYS A 91 -27.36 -6.46 -17.67
CA LYS A 91 -28.78 -6.80 -17.81
C LYS A 91 -29.04 -8.10 -18.60
N THR A 92 -27.99 -8.82 -18.94
CA THR A 92 -28.03 -10.10 -19.68
C THR A 92 -27.49 -11.24 -18.83
N ASN A 93 -27.22 -12.41 -19.43
CA ASN A 93 -26.57 -13.55 -18.76
C ASN A 93 -25.05 -13.60 -19.04
N GLY A 94 -24.48 -12.57 -19.61
CA GLY A 94 -23.09 -12.53 -20.00
C GLY A 94 -22.53 -11.13 -20.00
N TYR A 95 -21.43 -10.96 -20.67
CA TYR A 95 -20.75 -9.68 -20.84
C TYR A 95 -21.45 -8.78 -21.85
N ASN A 96 -21.53 -7.50 -21.56
CA ASN A 96 -21.80 -6.47 -22.55
C ASN A 96 -20.49 -6.04 -23.21
N HIS A 97 -20.57 -5.40 -24.37
CA HIS A 97 -19.41 -4.98 -25.14
C HIS A 97 -18.51 -4.02 -24.36
N LEU A 98 -17.19 -4.17 -24.52
CA LEU A 98 -16.18 -3.37 -23.82
C LEU A 98 -16.39 -1.85 -24.04
N ARG A 99 -16.85 -1.43 -25.20
CA ARG A 99 -17.20 -0.03 -25.52
C ARG A 99 -18.28 0.51 -24.58
N GLU A 100 -19.35 -0.25 -24.35
CA GLU A 100 -20.46 0.17 -23.47
C GLU A 100 -19.97 0.34 -22.02
N TYR A 101 -19.05 -0.53 -21.58
CA TYR A 101 -18.42 -0.42 -20.28
C TYR A 101 -17.65 0.89 -20.13
N PHE A 102 -16.76 1.22 -21.08
CA PHE A 102 -15.98 2.46 -21.05
C PHE A 102 -16.87 3.70 -21.13
N GLU A 103 -17.84 3.75 -22.07
CA GLU A 103 -18.76 4.87 -22.21
C GLU A 103 -19.58 5.12 -20.94
N ARG A 104 -20.07 4.05 -20.31
CA ARG A 104 -20.76 4.16 -19.03
C ARG A 104 -19.85 4.69 -17.94
N GLY A 105 -18.64 4.15 -17.82
CA GLY A 105 -17.68 4.54 -16.79
C GLY A 105 -17.18 5.98 -16.93
N GLU A 106 -16.95 6.44 -18.15
CA GLU A 106 -16.59 7.84 -18.45
C GLU A 106 -17.74 8.79 -18.14
N LYS A 107 -18.96 8.44 -18.54
CA LYS A 107 -20.17 9.22 -18.23
C LYS A 107 -20.41 9.39 -16.74
N GLU A 108 -20.11 8.36 -15.96
CA GLU A 108 -20.19 8.40 -14.49
C GLU A 108 -18.99 9.11 -13.84
N GLY A 109 -17.97 9.50 -14.63
CA GLY A 109 -16.72 10.11 -14.14
C GLY A 109 -15.87 9.16 -13.31
N ARG A 110 -15.96 7.86 -13.57
CA ARG A 110 -15.25 6.79 -12.84
C ARG A 110 -14.04 6.26 -13.59
N ILE A 111 -14.08 6.23 -14.91
CA ILE A 111 -13.01 5.77 -15.78
C ILE A 111 -12.26 6.97 -16.36
N LEU A 112 -10.97 6.80 -16.57
CA LEU A 112 -10.07 7.81 -17.15
C LEU A 112 -10.48 8.12 -18.58
N LEU A 113 -10.76 9.39 -18.85
CA LEU A 113 -11.05 9.89 -20.18
C LEU A 113 -9.83 9.70 -21.11
N GLY A 114 -10.08 9.33 -22.35
CA GLY A 114 -9.03 9.18 -23.36
C GLY A 114 -8.29 7.84 -23.31
N LEU A 115 -8.61 6.94 -22.38
CA LEU A 115 -7.96 5.63 -22.32
C LEU A 115 -8.45 4.73 -23.49
N LYS A 116 -9.74 4.70 -23.75
CA LYS A 116 -10.34 3.84 -24.80
C LYS A 116 -9.91 4.23 -26.20
N GLU A 117 -9.63 5.51 -26.44
CA GLU A 117 -9.26 6.05 -27.76
C GLU A 117 -7.89 5.54 -28.26
N LYS A 118 -7.08 4.99 -27.36
CA LYS A 118 -5.75 4.43 -27.68
C LYS A 118 -5.80 3.00 -28.23
N TYR A 119 -6.99 2.38 -28.28
CA TYR A 119 -7.16 0.95 -28.53
C TYR A 119 -8.26 0.65 -29.56
N ASP A 120 -8.09 -0.44 -30.29
CA ASP A 120 -9.17 -1.11 -30.99
C ASP A 120 -9.99 -1.92 -29.97
N LEU A 121 -11.13 -1.36 -29.57
CA LEU A 121 -11.98 -1.97 -28.56
C LEU A 121 -12.72 -3.22 -29.05
N ASP A 122 -12.94 -3.34 -30.36
CA ASP A 122 -13.61 -4.51 -30.93
C ASP A 122 -12.70 -5.72 -30.88
N ASP A 123 -11.42 -5.54 -31.25
CA ASP A 123 -10.38 -6.58 -31.12
C ASP A 123 -10.14 -6.98 -29.66
N LEU A 124 -10.07 -6.02 -28.71
CA LEU A 124 -9.92 -6.35 -27.31
C LEU A 124 -11.17 -7.02 -26.72
N ASN A 125 -12.36 -6.63 -27.15
CA ASN A 125 -13.60 -7.27 -26.73
C ASN A 125 -13.64 -8.75 -27.15
N ASP A 126 -13.25 -9.06 -28.36
CA ASP A 126 -13.19 -10.43 -28.89
C ASP A 126 -12.08 -11.26 -28.20
N TYR A 127 -11.06 -10.58 -27.69
CA TYR A 127 -9.96 -11.20 -26.94
C TYR A 127 -10.35 -11.57 -25.50
N ILE A 128 -11.34 -10.91 -24.91
CA ILE A 128 -11.84 -11.21 -23.55
C ILE A 128 -12.33 -12.65 -23.46
N LYS A 129 -11.99 -13.32 -22.35
CA LYS A 129 -12.29 -14.74 -22.07
C LYS A 129 -13.22 -14.87 -20.85
N PRO A 130 -14.55 -14.78 -21.04
CA PRO A 130 -15.51 -14.89 -19.93
C PRO A 130 -15.39 -16.18 -19.12
N GLU A 131 -14.98 -17.27 -19.75
CA GLU A 131 -14.77 -18.59 -19.11
C GLU A 131 -13.71 -18.56 -18.00
N ARG A 132 -12.81 -17.56 -17.98
CA ARG A 132 -11.83 -17.38 -16.91
C ARG A 132 -12.48 -17.00 -15.58
N ASP A 133 -13.72 -16.53 -15.58
CA ASP A 133 -14.46 -16.28 -14.35
C ASP A 133 -14.79 -17.56 -13.56
N LEU A 134 -14.77 -18.72 -14.23
CA LEU A 134 -15.02 -20.02 -13.57
C LEU A 134 -13.91 -20.43 -12.59
N GLN A 135 -12.74 -19.77 -12.61
CA GLN A 135 -11.64 -19.98 -11.66
C GLN A 135 -11.92 -19.37 -10.28
N PHE A 136 -12.84 -18.41 -10.17
CA PHE A 136 -13.09 -17.76 -8.91
C PHE A 136 -13.69 -18.70 -7.87
N THR A 137 -13.13 -18.68 -6.66
CA THR A 137 -13.83 -19.14 -5.46
C THR A 137 -14.88 -18.10 -5.05
N TYR A 138 -15.85 -18.47 -4.22
CA TYR A 138 -16.84 -17.52 -3.71
C TYR A 138 -16.22 -16.34 -2.98
N LEU A 139 -15.25 -16.60 -2.12
CA LEU A 139 -14.53 -15.55 -1.40
C LEU A 139 -13.79 -14.63 -2.38
N GLY A 140 -13.17 -15.19 -3.42
CA GLY A 140 -12.45 -14.43 -4.44
C GLY A 140 -13.35 -13.45 -5.19
N ILE A 141 -14.46 -13.95 -5.78
CA ILE A 141 -15.39 -13.08 -6.53
C ILE A 141 -16.13 -12.09 -5.63
N LYS A 142 -16.46 -12.49 -4.39
CA LYS A 142 -17.09 -11.61 -3.41
C LYS A 142 -16.15 -10.47 -3.00
N THR A 143 -14.87 -10.77 -2.77
CA THR A 143 -13.84 -9.77 -2.48
C THR A 143 -13.66 -8.80 -3.65
N LEU A 144 -13.64 -9.34 -4.88
CA LEU A 144 -13.55 -8.51 -6.08
C LEU A 144 -14.73 -7.52 -6.16
N TYR A 145 -15.95 -8.02 -5.98
CA TYR A 145 -17.18 -7.22 -5.96
C TYR A 145 -17.20 -6.15 -4.87
N ASP A 146 -16.81 -6.51 -3.66
CA ASP A 146 -16.88 -5.60 -2.52
C ASP A 146 -15.85 -4.49 -2.60
N ARG A 147 -14.64 -4.79 -3.08
CA ARG A 147 -13.46 -3.91 -2.94
C ARG A 147 -12.92 -3.31 -4.23
N TYR A 148 -13.05 -4.01 -5.37
CA TYR A 148 -12.28 -3.67 -6.57
C TYR A 148 -13.10 -3.26 -7.78
N LEU A 149 -14.29 -3.84 -7.98
CA LEU A 149 -15.14 -3.45 -9.10
C LEU A 149 -15.59 -2.00 -8.94
N ILE A 150 -15.46 -1.23 -10.03
CA ILE A 150 -15.95 0.15 -10.07
C ILE A 150 -17.47 0.16 -9.88
N LYS A 151 -17.91 1.05 -8.99
CA LYS A 151 -19.33 1.25 -8.67
C LYS A 151 -19.79 2.64 -9.10
N ASP A 152 -21.05 2.75 -9.50
CA ASP A 152 -21.70 4.02 -9.76
C ASP A 152 -21.97 4.82 -8.46
N LYS A 153 -22.62 5.98 -8.59
CA LYS A 153 -22.96 6.84 -7.43
C LYS A 153 -23.97 6.21 -6.47
N LYS A 154 -24.64 5.14 -6.87
CA LYS A 154 -25.60 4.39 -6.04
C LYS A 154 -24.97 3.17 -5.37
N GLY A 155 -23.69 2.92 -5.61
CA GLY A 155 -22.97 1.74 -5.09
C GLY A 155 -23.15 0.47 -5.92
N GLU A 156 -23.78 0.55 -7.09
CA GLU A 156 -23.96 -0.61 -7.97
C GLU A 156 -22.77 -0.77 -8.93
N PRO A 157 -22.30 -2.00 -9.18
CA PRO A 157 -21.15 -2.25 -10.05
C PRO A 157 -21.47 -1.85 -11.50
N ILE A 158 -20.47 -1.29 -12.18
CA ILE A 158 -20.56 -0.90 -13.60
C ILE A 158 -19.73 -1.76 -14.52
N GLU A 159 -18.94 -2.68 -13.97
CA GLU A 159 -18.04 -3.56 -14.71
C GLU A 159 -18.13 -5.01 -14.21
N LEU A 160 -17.72 -5.93 -15.07
CA LEU A 160 -17.57 -7.35 -14.80
C LEU A 160 -16.08 -7.71 -14.65
N PRO A 161 -15.70 -8.86 -14.04
CA PRO A 161 -14.32 -9.17 -13.72
C PRO A 161 -13.37 -9.07 -14.91
N GLN A 162 -13.72 -9.65 -16.06
CA GLN A 162 -12.82 -9.62 -17.22
C GLN A 162 -12.74 -8.22 -17.86
N GLN A 163 -13.78 -7.38 -17.75
CA GLN A 163 -13.71 -5.97 -18.15
C GLN A 163 -12.79 -5.18 -17.22
N MET A 164 -12.82 -5.46 -15.91
CA MET A 164 -11.88 -4.90 -14.95
C MET A 164 -10.44 -5.24 -15.32
N PHE A 165 -10.14 -6.52 -15.55
CA PHE A 165 -8.79 -6.96 -15.89
C PHE A 165 -8.31 -6.37 -17.22
N MET A 166 -9.18 -6.31 -18.24
CA MET A 166 -8.84 -5.67 -19.51
C MET A 166 -8.61 -4.17 -19.34
N GLY A 167 -9.45 -3.47 -18.60
CA GLY A 167 -9.29 -2.04 -18.33
C GLY A 167 -7.98 -1.72 -17.59
N ILE A 168 -7.59 -2.56 -16.61
CA ILE A 168 -6.29 -2.46 -15.93
C ILE A 168 -5.15 -2.68 -16.92
N ALA A 169 -5.22 -3.73 -17.73
CA ALA A 169 -4.21 -4.07 -18.74
C ALA A 169 -4.02 -2.94 -19.76
N MET A 170 -5.12 -2.35 -20.23
CA MET A 170 -5.09 -1.18 -21.12
C MET A 170 -4.40 0.01 -20.44
N PHE A 171 -4.72 0.29 -19.18
CA PHE A 171 -4.09 1.39 -18.46
C PHE A 171 -2.58 1.19 -18.31
N LEU A 172 -2.14 0.00 -17.96
CA LEU A 172 -0.72 -0.32 -17.80
C LEU A 172 0.03 -0.26 -19.14
N ALA A 173 -0.61 -0.69 -20.23
CA ALA A 173 -0.01 -0.76 -21.54
C ALA A 173 -0.02 0.56 -22.35
N GLN A 174 -0.76 1.59 -21.90
CA GLN A 174 -1.08 2.78 -22.70
C GLN A 174 0.10 3.57 -23.24
N ASN A 175 1.29 3.44 -22.64
CA ASN A 175 2.51 4.13 -23.02
C ASN A 175 3.57 3.19 -23.63
N GLU A 176 3.24 1.91 -23.84
CA GLU A 176 4.11 0.94 -24.49
C GLU A 176 4.21 1.21 -26.01
N PHE A 177 5.28 0.71 -26.65
CA PHE A 177 5.48 0.88 -28.10
C PHE A 177 4.32 0.31 -28.94
N ASN A 178 3.73 -0.82 -28.51
CA ASN A 178 2.54 -1.42 -29.10
C ASN A 178 1.48 -1.67 -28.02
N PRO A 179 0.71 -0.65 -27.63
CA PRO A 179 -0.23 -0.74 -26.51
C PRO A 179 -1.25 -1.87 -26.63
N GLN A 180 -1.75 -2.10 -27.85
CA GLN A 180 -2.73 -3.14 -28.14
C GLN A 180 -2.25 -4.54 -27.76
N GLU A 181 -1.07 -4.91 -28.20
CA GLU A 181 -0.47 -6.22 -27.92
C GLU A 181 -0.04 -6.37 -26.47
N TRP A 182 0.48 -5.31 -25.88
CA TRP A 182 0.83 -5.33 -24.45
C TRP A 182 -0.39 -5.42 -23.54
N ALA A 183 -1.50 -4.78 -23.91
CA ALA A 183 -2.76 -4.94 -23.17
C ALA A 183 -3.24 -6.39 -23.17
N LYS A 184 -3.16 -7.11 -24.30
CA LYS A 184 -3.49 -8.54 -24.37
C LYS A 184 -2.59 -9.39 -23.49
N LYS A 185 -1.28 -9.15 -23.52
CA LYS A 185 -0.30 -9.86 -22.67
C LYS A 185 -0.54 -9.64 -21.18
N PHE A 186 -0.74 -8.39 -20.76
CA PHE A 186 -1.04 -8.08 -19.36
C PHE A 186 -2.38 -8.67 -18.94
N TYR A 187 -3.41 -8.57 -19.78
CA TYR A 187 -4.69 -9.20 -19.51
C TYR A 187 -4.56 -10.71 -19.30
N ASP A 188 -3.79 -11.40 -20.12
CA ASP A 188 -3.58 -12.84 -19.98
C ASP A 188 -2.95 -13.20 -18.63
N LEU A 189 -1.88 -12.54 -18.24
CA LEU A 189 -1.20 -12.78 -16.96
C LEU A 189 -2.13 -12.55 -15.76
N ILE A 190 -2.88 -11.43 -15.78
CA ILE A 190 -3.74 -11.02 -14.66
C ILE A 190 -4.98 -11.93 -14.58
N SER A 191 -5.64 -12.16 -15.71
CA SER A 191 -6.92 -12.89 -15.75
C SER A 191 -6.78 -14.40 -15.59
N LYS A 192 -5.59 -14.97 -15.80
CA LYS A 192 -5.23 -16.36 -15.49
C LYS A 192 -4.73 -16.54 -14.06
N PHE A 193 -4.62 -15.46 -13.28
CA PHE A 193 -4.03 -15.44 -11.94
C PHE A 193 -2.56 -15.88 -11.89
N GLU A 194 -1.81 -15.73 -13.00
CA GLU A 194 -0.38 -15.95 -13.02
C GLU A 194 0.37 -14.83 -12.28
N VAL A 195 -0.22 -13.64 -12.24
CA VAL A 195 0.25 -12.47 -11.49
C VAL A 195 -0.91 -11.87 -10.71
N MET A 196 -0.72 -11.62 -9.41
CA MET A 196 -1.64 -10.86 -8.58
C MET A 196 -1.12 -9.43 -8.39
N LEU A 197 -1.92 -8.45 -8.79
CA LEU A 197 -1.56 -7.05 -8.66
C LEU A 197 -1.90 -6.52 -7.25
N ALA A 198 -1.14 -5.50 -6.81
CA ALA A 198 -1.40 -4.82 -5.55
C ALA A 198 -2.78 -4.14 -5.55
N THR A 199 -3.37 -4.02 -4.35
CA THR A 199 -4.69 -3.40 -4.16
C THR A 199 -4.87 -2.06 -4.89
N PRO A 200 -3.94 -1.08 -4.83
CA PRO A 200 -4.13 0.19 -5.54
C PRO A 200 -4.15 0.02 -7.06
N THR A 201 -3.36 -0.89 -7.61
CA THR A 201 -3.37 -1.17 -9.05
C THR A 201 -4.72 -1.76 -9.48
N LEU A 202 -5.22 -2.76 -8.74
CA LEU A 202 -6.53 -3.37 -9.01
C LEU A 202 -7.68 -2.36 -8.90
N SER A 203 -7.62 -1.46 -7.91
CA SER A 203 -8.68 -0.48 -7.67
C SER A 203 -8.63 0.71 -8.62
N ASN A 204 -7.43 1.22 -8.95
CA ASN A 204 -7.27 2.57 -9.47
C ASN A 204 -6.75 2.65 -10.91
N ALA A 205 -6.09 1.61 -11.45
CA ALA A 205 -5.34 1.70 -12.71
C ALA A 205 -6.14 2.29 -13.90
N ARG A 206 -7.41 1.96 -14.01
CA ARG A 206 -8.29 2.43 -15.11
C ARG A 206 -9.14 3.63 -14.73
N THR A 207 -8.99 4.15 -13.51
CA THR A 207 -9.88 5.19 -12.96
C THR A 207 -9.28 6.58 -13.12
N THR A 208 -10.08 7.61 -12.83
CA THR A 208 -9.62 8.99 -12.74
C THR A 208 -8.62 9.23 -11.60
N ARG A 209 -8.46 8.29 -10.67
CA ARG A 209 -7.52 8.30 -9.54
C ARG A 209 -6.50 7.19 -9.71
N HIS A 210 -5.62 7.30 -10.66
CA HIS A 210 -4.68 6.27 -11.08
C HIS A 210 -3.38 6.22 -10.25
N GLN A 211 -3.47 6.36 -8.93
CA GLN A 211 -2.37 6.09 -8.01
C GLN A 211 -2.25 4.57 -7.81
N LEU A 212 -1.09 3.97 -8.13
CA LEU A 212 -0.89 2.52 -8.21
C LEU A 212 -0.01 1.94 -7.10
N SER A 213 0.74 2.77 -6.37
CA SER A 213 1.66 2.30 -5.32
C SER A 213 0.92 1.95 -4.04
N SER A 214 1.24 0.81 -3.45
CA SER A 214 0.64 0.35 -2.19
C SER A 214 1.42 0.78 -0.97
N CYS A 215 2.73 1.08 -1.14
CA CYS A 215 3.64 1.28 -0.03
C CYS A 215 4.60 2.43 -0.29
N TYR A 216 4.95 3.12 0.79
CA TYR A 216 5.81 4.30 0.78
C TYR A 216 6.78 4.26 1.95
N ILE A 217 7.95 4.84 1.74
CA ILE A 217 9.02 4.95 2.73
C ILE A 217 9.41 6.42 2.83
N GLY A 218 9.67 6.90 4.03
CA GLY A 218 10.13 8.26 4.27
C GLY A 218 11.01 8.38 5.50
N SER A 219 11.51 9.58 5.73
CA SER A 219 12.40 9.91 6.85
C SER A 219 12.05 11.30 7.37
N THR A 220 12.17 11.52 8.67
CA THR A 220 11.90 12.79 9.33
C THR A 220 13.19 13.54 9.62
N SER A 221 13.26 14.82 9.28
CA SER A 221 14.36 15.71 9.67
C SER A 221 14.18 16.21 11.10
N ASP A 222 15.30 16.48 11.80
CA ASP A 222 15.31 16.97 13.18
C ASP A 222 15.06 18.49 13.27
N ASN A 223 13.94 18.94 12.72
CA ASN A 223 13.42 20.31 12.86
C ASN A 223 11.91 20.33 12.73
N ILE A 224 11.29 21.38 13.27
CA ILE A 224 9.81 21.45 13.33
C ILE A 224 9.15 21.44 11.95
N GLU A 225 9.73 22.10 10.96
CA GLU A 225 9.21 22.19 9.60
C GLU A 225 9.23 20.79 8.97
N GLY A 226 10.37 20.09 9.01
CA GLY A 226 10.49 18.73 8.46
C GLY A 226 9.61 17.70 9.16
N ILE A 227 9.39 17.84 10.48
CA ILE A 227 8.45 16.99 11.23
C ILE A 227 7.01 17.22 10.72
N PHE A 228 6.58 18.48 10.55
CA PHE A 228 5.23 18.79 10.08
C PHE A 228 5.05 18.49 8.59
N ASP A 229 6.08 18.63 7.76
CA ASP A 229 6.06 18.17 6.37
C ASP A 229 5.90 16.64 6.31
N SER A 230 6.60 15.89 7.16
CA SER A 230 6.42 14.44 7.28
C SER A 230 4.97 14.07 7.64
N TYR A 231 4.32 14.79 8.53
CA TYR A 231 2.89 14.58 8.86
C TYR A 231 1.98 14.80 7.66
N LYS A 232 2.20 15.88 6.92
CA LYS A 232 1.45 16.19 5.70
C LYS A 232 1.62 15.12 4.65
N GLU A 233 2.84 14.66 4.43
CA GLU A 233 3.14 13.59 3.47
C GLU A 233 2.49 12.27 3.89
N MET A 234 2.67 11.83 5.13
CA MET A 234 2.03 10.62 5.66
C MET A 234 0.50 10.67 5.52
N ALA A 235 -0.13 11.82 5.82
CA ALA A 235 -1.56 12.00 5.67
C ALA A 235 -2.03 11.88 4.22
N LEU A 236 -1.31 12.51 3.28
CA LEU A 236 -1.63 12.44 1.85
C LEU A 236 -1.46 11.03 1.28
N LEU A 237 -0.36 10.35 1.63
CA LEU A 237 -0.08 8.98 1.18
C LEU A 237 -1.13 8.00 1.74
N SER A 238 -1.47 8.11 3.02
CA SER A 238 -2.52 7.32 3.66
C SER A 238 -3.88 7.52 2.98
N LYS A 239 -4.26 8.78 2.73
CA LYS A 239 -5.52 9.13 2.04
C LYS A 239 -5.69 8.40 0.70
N PHE A 240 -4.62 8.19 -0.04
CA PHE A 240 -4.65 7.52 -1.33
C PHE A 240 -4.43 5.99 -1.27
N GLY A 241 -4.46 5.41 -0.07
CA GLY A 241 -4.47 3.96 0.12
C GLY A 241 -3.09 3.34 0.29
N GLY A 242 -2.04 4.16 0.51
CA GLY A 242 -0.69 3.70 0.75
C GLY A 242 -0.44 3.30 2.20
N GLY A 243 0.23 2.16 2.43
CA GLY A 243 0.89 1.86 3.69
C GLY A 243 2.20 2.65 3.79
N VAL A 244 2.53 3.16 4.96
CA VAL A 244 3.67 4.06 5.14
C VAL A 244 4.65 3.49 6.16
N GLY A 245 5.96 3.48 5.84
CA GLY A 245 7.05 3.25 6.77
C GLY A 245 7.89 4.52 6.91
N TRP A 246 8.16 4.97 8.13
CA TRP A 246 8.80 6.26 8.35
C TRP A 246 9.91 6.19 9.39
N ASP A 247 11.11 6.64 9.03
CA ASP A 247 12.26 6.69 9.94
C ASP A 247 12.25 7.94 10.81
N TRP A 248 12.48 7.74 12.10
CA TRP A 248 12.55 8.76 13.14
C TRP A 248 13.89 8.80 13.86
N SER A 249 14.86 8.01 13.41
CA SER A 249 16.16 7.83 14.10
C SER A 249 16.98 9.12 14.20
N LYS A 250 16.75 10.10 13.32
CA LYS A 250 17.47 11.38 13.30
C LYS A 250 16.93 12.42 14.28
N VAL A 251 15.69 12.24 14.76
CA VAL A 251 15.03 13.23 15.61
C VAL A 251 15.60 13.15 17.02
N ARG A 252 16.01 14.30 17.58
CA ARG A 252 16.62 14.40 18.90
C ARG A 252 15.77 13.76 20.00
N ALA A 253 16.46 13.20 20.99
CA ALA A 253 15.84 12.50 22.11
C ALA A 253 15.30 13.47 23.16
N MET A 254 14.52 12.91 24.09
CA MET A 254 14.06 13.61 25.27
C MET A 254 15.25 14.14 26.10
N GLY A 255 15.21 15.41 26.48
CA GLY A 255 16.30 16.09 27.20
C GLY A 255 17.37 16.71 26.30
N GLY A 256 17.29 16.52 24.98
CA GLY A 256 18.15 17.22 24.03
C GLY A 256 18.03 18.74 24.12
N SER A 257 19.00 19.47 23.56
CA SER A 257 18.96 20.93 23.59
C SER A 257 18.12 21.51 22.43
N ILE A 258 17.47 22.66 22.67
CA ILE A 258 16.78 23.47 21.66
C ILE A 258 17.33 24.88 21.78
N ASP A 259 17.89 25.44 20.71
CA ASP A 259 18.47 26.79 20.67
C ASP A 259 19.42 27.11 21.86
N GLY A 260 20.23 26.11 22.25
CA GLY A 260 21.16 26.22 23.38
C GLY A 260 20.53 25.99 24.78
N HIS A 261 19.22 25.84 24.86
CA HIS A 261 18.53 25.49 26.10
C HIS A 261 18.62 24.00 26.35
N LYS A 262 19.36 23.56 27.36
CA LYS A 262 19.49 22.17 27.76
C LYS A 262 18.18 21.62 28.32
N ASN A 263 17.93 20.34 28.16
CA ASN A 263 16.73 19.61 28.62
C ASN A 263 15.40 20.18 28.10
N ALA A 264 15.40 20.81 26.92
CA ALA A 264 14.21 21.44 26.35
C ALA A 264 13.42 20.53 25.41
N ALA A 265 14.07 19.54 24.77
CA ALA A 265 13.42 18.62 23.83
C ALA A 265 12.52 17.61 24.54
N GLY A 266 11.34 17.39 23.99
CA GLY A 266 10.38 16.36 24.47
C GLY A 266 10.66 14.96 23.92
N GLY A 267 11.64 14.79 23.05
CA GLY A 267 11.93 13.55 22.36
C GLY A 267 10.92 13.18 21.28
N ILE A 268 11.02 11.95 20.77
CA ILE A 268 10.17 11.48 19.63
C ILE A 268 8.75 11.10 20.07
N ILE A 269 8.52 10.70 21.32
CA ILE A 269 7.24 10.12 21.73
C ILE A 269 6.03 11.07 21.54
N PRO A 270 6.10 12.37 21.91
CA PRO A 270 5.00 13.30 21.62
C PRO A 270 4.69 13.45 20.15
N PHE A 271 5.70 13.44 19.29
CA PHE A 271 5.54 13.51 17.83
C PHE A 271 4.93 12.21 17.26
N LEU A 272 5.33 11.05 17.79
CA LEU A 272 4.71 9.79 17.42
C LEU A 272 3.24 9.71 17.86
N LYS A 273 2.84 10.39 18.93
CA LYS A 273 1.42 10.51 19.31
C LYS A 273 0.62 11.25 18.25
N ILE A 274 1.15 12.34 17.68
CA ILE A 274 0.53 13.04 16.54
C ILE A 274 0.45 12.13 15.31
N THR A 275 1.52 11.37 15.01
CA THR A 275 1.52 10.39 13.92
C THR A 275 0.42 9.34 14.10
N ASN A 276 0.20 8.87 15.33
CA ASN A 276 -0.89 7.95 15.67
C ASN A 276 -2.25 8.56 15.33
N ASP A 277 -2.47 9.80 15.70
CA ASP A 277 -3.74 10.49 15.49
C ASP A 277 -3.97 10.77 13.99
N ILE A 278 -2.91 11.00 13.20
CA ILE A 278 -2.98 11.05 11.74
C ILE A 278 -3.43 9.70 11.16
N ALA A 279 -2.87 8.58 11.64
CA ALA A 279 -3.26 7.25 11.19
C ALA A 279 -4.73 6.95 11.49
N VAL A 280 -5.24 7.45 12.62
CA VAL A 280 -6.66 7.32 13.00
C VAL A 280 -7.56 8.24 12.17
N ALA A 281 -7.12 9.50 11.95
CA ALA A 281 -7.95 10.53 11.33
C ALA A 281 -8.05 10.38 9.80
N VAL A 282 -7.04 9.80 9.15
CA VAL A 282 -6.96 9.72 7.68
C VAL A 282 -7.14 8.30 7.20
N ASP A 283 -8.40 7.94 6.97
CA ASP A 283 -8.77 6.63 6.42
C ASP A 283 -8.34 6.49 4.94
N GLN A 284 -7.89 5.29 4.59
CA GLN A 284 -7.54 4.91 3.21
C GLN A 284 -8.82 4.78 2.37
N LEU A 285 -9.14 5.82 1.60
CA LEU A 285 -10.32 5.88 0.71
C LEU A 285 -11.67 5.57 1.40
N GLY A 286 -11.76 5.73 2.73
CA GLY A 286 -12.94 5.40 3.52
C GLY A 286 -13.25 3.90 3.67
N THR A 287 -12.32 3.02 3.24
CA THR A 287 -12.51 1.56 3.25
C THR A 287 -11.54 0.81 4.16
N ARG A 288 -10.40 1.42 4.51
CA ARG A 288 -9.38 0.86 5.40
C ARG A 288 -8.89 1.96 6.34
N LYS A 289 -8.52 1.60 7.56
CA LYS A 289 -7.84 2.52 8.48
C LYS A 289 -6.44 2.84 7.97
N GLY A 290 -5.95 4.04 8.24
CA GLY A 290 -4.56 4.42 8.02
C GLY A 290 -3.63 3.48 8.79
N ALA A 291 -2.48 3.15 8.21
CA ALA A 291 -1.50 2.27 8.82
C ALA A 291 -0.09 2.80 8.56
N ILE A 292 0.64 3.10 9.64
CA ILE A 292 1.97 3.72 9.61
C ILE A 292 2.90 2.91 10.49
N ALA A 293 4.01 2.41 9.90
CA ALA A 293 5.13 1.89 10.65
C ALA A 293 6.14 3.00 10.95
N VAL A 294 6.65 3.03 12.17
CA VAL A 294 7.64 4.01 12.63
C VAL A 294 8.91 3.28 13.04
N TYR A 295 10.03 3.71 12.49
CA TYR A 295 11.32 3.06 12.63
C TYR A 295 12.27 3.89 13.47
N ILE A 296 13.03 3.26 14.39
CA ILE A 296 14.20 3.85 15.02
C ILE A 296 15.33 2.82 15.15
N GLU A 297 16.56 3.32 15.30
CA GLU A 297 17.72 2.49 15.59
C GLU A 297 17.86 2.22 17.11
N PRO A 298 18.35 1.04 17.54
CA PRO A 298 18.41 0.67 18.97
C PRO A 298 19.34 1.53 19.84
N TRP A 299 20.22 2.31 19.24
CA TRP A 299 21.12 3.23 19.96
C TRP A 299 20.46 4.57 20.33
N HIS A 300 19.25 4.86 19.81
CA HIS A 300 18.51 6.07 20.11
C HIS A 300 18.14 6.15 21.60
N MET A 301 18.36 7.28 22.25
CA MET A 301 18.16 7.45 23.70
C MET A 301 16.73 7.20 24.15
N ASP A 302 15.72 7.47 23.31
CA ASP A 302 14.29 7.22 23.59
C ASP A 302 13.85 5.77 23.36
N ILE A 303 14.78 4.84 23.08
CA ILE A 303 14.46 3.45 22.71
C ILE A 303 13.55 2.76 23.74
N ASN A 304 13.74 3.02 25.02
CA ASN A 304 12.97 2.39 26.08
C ASN A 304 11.49 2.77 26.06
N ASP A 305 11.19 4.04 25.79
CA ASP A 305 9.83 4.54 25.64
C ASP A 305 9.20 4.11 24.33
N PHE A 306 10.00 4.06 23.27
CA PHE A 306 9.58 3.58 21.95
C PHE A 306 9.13 2.11 21.97
N ILE A 307 9.86 1.24 22.63
CA ILE A 307 9.48 -0.18 22.79
C ILE A 307 8.13 -0.30 23.51
N ASP A 308 7.83 0.61 24.44
CA ASP A 308 6.63 0.59 25.26
C ASP A 308 5.41 1.26 24.60
N LEU A 309 5.50 1.75 23.36
CA LEU A 309 4.44 2.51 22.68
C LEU A 309 3.08 1.78 22.61
N ARG A 310 3.08 0.46 22.48
CA ARG A 310 1.86 -0.35 22.36
C ARG A 310 1.42 -1.08 23.63
N LYS A 311 2.06 -0.81 24.75
CA LYS A 311 1.63 -1.40 26.03
C LYS A 311 0.23 -0.93 26.41
N ASN A 312 -0.56 -1.84 26.96
CA ASN A 312 -1.92 -1.57 27.46
C ASN A 312 -1.90 -0.94 28.88
N SER A 313 -0.72 -0.64 29.42
CA SER A 313 -0.53 -0.05 30.74
C SER A 313 0.37 1.17 30.69
N GLY A 314 0.31 2.01 31.72
CA GLY A 314 1.10 3.22 31.80
C GLY A 314 0.35 4.47 31.36
N GLU A 315 1.05 5.54 31.09
CA GLU A 315 0.48 6.84 30.72
C GLU A 315 0.00 6.84 29.27
N GLU A 316 -1.29 7.05 29.05
CA GLU A 316 -1.94 7.03 27.74
C GLU A 316 -1.35 8.05 26.74
N ARG A 317 -0.88 9.18 27.24
CA ARG A 317 -0.23 10.20 26.40
C ARG A 317 1.08 9.71 25.75
N ARG A 318 1.66 8.65 26.29
CA ARG A 318 2.89 8.01 25.79
C ARG A 318 2.59 6.70 25.04
N ARG A 319 1.36 6.45 24.65
CA ARG A 319 0.92 5.23 23.94
C ARG A 319 0.40 5.58 22.55
N THR A 320 0.69 4.70 21.61
CA THR A 320 0.32 4.82 20.19
C THR A 320 -0.17 3.48 19.67
N HIS A 321 -1.43 3.13 19.97
CA HIS A 321 -1.97 1.80 19.69
C HIS A 321 -2.19 1.51 18.20
N GLU A 322 -2.28 2.54 17.36
CA GLU A 322 -2.52 2.39 15.92
C GLU A 322 -1.23 2.48 15.07
N LEU A 323 -0.07 2.76 15.69
CA LEU A 323 1.22 2.70 15.02
C LEU A 323 1.83 1.29 15.08
N PHE A 324 2.71 1.00 14.14
CA PHE A 324 3.49 -0.22 14.07
C PHE A 324 4.97 0.11 14.34
N PRO A 325 5.42 0.07 15.61
CA PRO A 325 6.82 0.28 15.94
C PRO A 325 7.73 -0.75 15.27
N ALA A 326 8.88 -0.31 14.80
CA ALA A 326 9.89 -1.14 14.15
C ALA A 326 11.29 -0.73 14.58
N LEU A 327 12.18 -1.69 14.76
CA LEU A 327 13.59 -1.46 15.07
C LEU A 327 14.44 -1.69 13.83
N TRP A 328 15.35 -0.75 13.56
CA TRP A 328 16.33 -0.79 12.50
C TRP A 328 17.70 -1.16 13.09
N ILE A 329 17.95 -2.48 13.24
CA ILE A 329 18.95 -3.09 14.12
C ILE A 329 20.29 -3.18 13.42
N ASN A 330 21.35 -2.68 14.07
CA ASN A 330 22.74 -2.78 13.65
C ASN A 330 23.33 -4.15 14.04
N ASP A 331 24.28 -4.68 13.26
CA ASP A 331 25.00 -5.92 13.56
C ASP A 331 25.77 -5.79 14.90
N LEU A 332 26.33 -4.62 15.17
CA LEU A 332 27.05 -4.35 16.43
C LEU A 332 26.14 -4.57 17.66
N PHE A 333 24.87 -4.14 17.61
CA PHE A 333 23.94 -4.39 18.71
C PHE A 333 23.80 -5.89 18.99
N MET A 334 23.58 -6.69 17.95
CA MET A 334 23.45 -8.15 18.08
C MET A 334 24.74 -8.82 18.55
N LYS A 335 25.91 -8.31 18.13
CA LYS A 335 27.21 -8.73 18.63
C LYS A 335 27.32 -8.48 20.15
N ARG A 336 26.96 -7.28 20.61
CA ARG A 336 26.96 -6.90 22.03
C ARG A 336 25.96 -7.73 22.87
N VAL A 337 24.80 -8.05 22.31
CA VAL A 337 23.82 -8.97 22.93
C VAL A 337 24.40 -10.36 23.11
N LYS A 338 25.06 -10.91 22.08
CA LYS A 338 25.71 -12.24 22.13
C LYS A 338 26.85 -12.29 23.16
N GLU A 339 27.63 -11.24 23.23
CA GLU A 339 28.77 -11.11 24.12
C GLU A 339 28.39 -10.71 25.57
N ASN A 340 27.10 -10.41 25.81
CA ASN A 340 26.61 -9.90 27.09
C ASN A 340 27.32 -8.60 27.50
N ALA A 341 27.59 -7.72 26.54
CA ALA A 341 28.29 -6.47 26.67
C ALA A 341 27.36 -5.28 26.96
N LYS A 342 27.93 -4.13 27.23
CA LYS A 342 27.20 -2.86 27.37
C LYS A 342 26.79 -2.31 26.01
N TRP A 343 25.73 -1.55 26.00
CA TRP A 343 25.20 -0.82 24.87
C TRP A 343 24.96 0.62 25.26
N THR A 344 25.44 1.55 24.46
CA THR A 344 25.37 2.98 24.76
C THR A 344 24.26 3.62 23.91
N LEU A 345 23.38 4.32 24.57
CA LEU A 345 22.33 5.11 23.95
C LEU A 345 22.79 6.56 23.80
N PHE A 346 22.56 7.14 22.63
CA PHE A 346 22.97 8.49 22.28
C PHE A 346 21.77 9.37 21.87
N ASP A 347 21.94 10.68 22.00
CA ASP A 347 21.04 11.65 21.38
C ASP A 347 21.46 11.86 19.92
N PRO A 348 20.55 11.65 18.93
CA PRO A 348 20.85 11.91 17.53
C PRO A 348 21.31 13.34 17.23
N LEU A 349 20.95 14.31 18.07
CA LEU A 349 21.43 15.69 17.92
C LEU A 349 22.97 15.77 17.92
N GLU A 350 23.63 14.93 18.71
CA GLU A 350 25.11 14.91 18.86
C GLU A 350 25.77 13.84 17.99
N THR A 351 25.03 12.81 17.56
CA THR A 351 25.56 11.61 16.88
C THR A 351 24.75 11.20 15.64
N GLY A 352 24.10 12.18 15.00
CA GLY A 352 23.18 11.93 13.89
C GLY A 352 23.81 11.28 12.64
N ASP A 353 25.14 11.37 12.50
CA ASP A 353 25.90 10.68 11.46
C ASP A 353 25.85 9.15 11.58
N LEU A 354 25.55 8.59 12.76
CA LEU A 354 25.32 7.15 12.92
C LEU A 354 24.17 6.62 12.06
N CYS A 355 23.18 7.45 11.75
CA CYS A 355 22.10 7.09 10.84
C CYS A 355 22.59 6.85 9.41
N GLU A 356 23.72 7.48 9.02
CA GLU A 356 24.29 7.40 7.66
C GLU A 356 25.30 6.25 7.51
N LEU A 357 25.60 5.51 8.58
CA LEU A 357 26.64 4.49 8.62
C LEU A 357 26.05 3.10 8.86
N TYR A 358 26.71 2.07 8.35
CA TYR A 358 26.40 0.66 8.62
C TYR A 358 27.66 -0.20 8.60
N GLY A 359 27.60 -1.41 9.16
CA GLY A 359 28.71 -2.35 9.19
C GLY A 359 29.89 -1.80 9.99
N GLU A 360 31.11 -2.02 9.47
CA GLU A 360 32.35 -1.65 10.14
C GLU A 360 32.51 -0.13 10.35
N GLU A 361 32.03 0.69 9.45
CA GLU A 361 32.05 2.14 9.57
C GLU A 361 31.18 2.62 10.72
N PHE A 362 29.99 2.03 10.87
CA PHE A 362 29.11 2.27 12.01
C PHE A 362 29.80 1.82 13.32
N GLU A 363 30.33 0.59 13.37
CA GLU A 363 30.97 0.05 14.57
C GLU A 363 32.12 0.97 15.03
N LYS A 364 32.98 1.38 14.11
CA LYS A 364 34.09 2.29 14.40
C LYS A 364 33.61 3.62 14.96
N ARG A 365 32.65 4.26 14.28
CA ARG A 365 32.12 5.57 14.67
C ARG A 365 31.38 5.54 16.00
N TYR A 366 30.59 4.49 16.22
CA TYR A 366 29.87 4.25 17.45
C TYR A 366 30.86 4.11 18.65
N GLU A 367 31.95 3.35 18.50
CA GLU A 367 32.98 3.18 19.53
C GLU A 367 33.81 4.45 19.77
N GLU A 368 33.94 5.32 18.77
CA GLU A 368 34.54 6.65 18.97
C GLU A 368 33.66 7.49 19.91
N TYR A 369 32.34 7.51 19.68
CA TYR A 369 31.40 8.20 20.54
C TYR A 369 31.31 7.60 21.96
N GLU A 370 31.43 6.29 22.09
CA GLU A 370 31.50 5.67 23.44
C GLU A 370 32.65 6.22 24.28
N LYS A 371 33.78 6.60 23.64
CA LYS A 371 35.00 7.12 24.31
C LYS A 371 34.98 8.64 24.50
N ASP A 372 34.09 9.34 23.86
CA ASP A 372 33.99 10.81 23.92
C ASP A 372 33.15 11.23 25.14
N ASP A 373 33.79 11.77 26.15
CA ASP A 373 33.13 12.22 27.39
C ASP A 373 32.34 13.54 27.22
N THR A 374 32.44 14.18 26.08
CA THR A 374 31.68 15.43 25.79
C THR A 374 30.27 15.16 25.33
N ILE A 375 29.98 13.93 24.85
CA ILE A 375 28.69 13.51 24.30
C ILE A 375 27.78 12.97 25.41
N SER A 376 26.54 13.38 25.40
CA SER A 376 25.49 12.87 26.28
C SER A 376 25.20 11.41 25.97
N LYS A 377 25.34 10.52 26.95
CA LYS A 377 25.15 9.08 26.75
C LYS A 377 24.52 8.39 27.95
N ASN A 378 23.76 7.32 27.68
CA ASN A 378 23.21 6.44 28.70
C ASN A 378 23.62 4.99 28.40
N ILE A 379 24.24 4.32 29.37
CA ILE A 379 24.81 2.98 29.19
C ILE A 379 23.88 1.95 29.80
N VAL A 380 23.46 0.99 29.00
CA VAL A 380 22.56 -0.11 29.38
C VAL A 380 23.21 -1.48 29.08
N ASP A 381 22.63 -2.54 29.60
CA ASP A 381 23.01 -3.89 29.21
C ASP A 381 22.32 -4.26 27.90
N ALA A 382 23.09 -4.59 26.86
CA ALA A 382 22.55 -4.97 25.54
C ALA A 382 21.59 -6.15 25.67
N LYS A 383 21.91 -7.15 26.49
CA LYS A 383 21.06 -8.32 26.67
C LYS A 383 19.77 -8.02 27.42
N GLU A 384 19.76 -7.11 28.39
CA GLU A 384 18.55 -6.71 29.09
C GLU A 384 17.63 -5.87 28.16
N LEU A 385 18.20 -4.98 27.36
CA LEU A 385 17.47 -4.27 26.34
C LEU A 385 16.84 -5.24 25.32
N TRP A 386 17.60 -6.23 24.85
CA TRP A 386 17.10 -7.26 23.94
C TRP A 386 15.97 -8.09 24.56
N LYS A 387 16.09 -8.49 25.82
CA LYS A 387 14.99 -9.17 26.53
C LYS A 387 13.73 -8.32 26.60
N LYS A 388 13.87 -7.01 26.87
CA LYS A 388 12.74 -6.07 26.88
C LYS A 388 12.08 -6.00 25.52
N ILE A 389 12.85 -5.95 24.43
CA ILE A 389 12.35 -5.97 23.05
C ILE A 389 11.55 -7.26 22.79
N LEU A 390 12.13 -8.43 23.11
CA LEU A 390 11.49 -9.72 22.89
C LEU A 390 10.23 -9.89 23.73
N LEU A 391 10.20 -9.39 24.97
CA LEU A 391 9.00 -9.43 25.82
C LEU A 391 7.85 -8.63 25.19
N ASN A 392 8.12 -7.41 24.74
CA ASN A 392 7.12 -6.60 24.05
C ASN A 392 6.66 -7.24 22.72
N TYR A 393 7.60 -7.82 21.97
CA TYR A 393 7.29 -8.56 20.75
C TYR A 393 6.35 -9.74 21.05
N PHE A 394 6.59 -10.49 22.11
CA PHE A 394 5.73 -11.60 22.52
C PHE A 394 4.34 -11.12 22.96
N GLU A 395 4.26 -10.02 23.72
CA GLU A 395 3.01 -9.51 24.28
C GLU A 395 2.11 -8.83 23.21
N SER A 396 2.70 -8.13 22.24
CA SER A 396 1.97 -7.27 21.30
C SER A 396 2.19 -7.56 19.81
N GLY A 397 3.12 -8.47 19.47
CA GLY A 397 3.58 -8.68 18.10
C GLY A 397 4.51 -7.57 17.59
N MET A 398 4.90 -6.62 18.44
CA MET A 398 5.72 -5.45 18.11
C MET A 398 6.87 -5.29 19.12
N PRO A 399 7.97 -4.63 18.72
CA PRO A 399 8.26 -3.98 17.41
C PRO A 399 8.61 -4.98 16.31
N PHE A 400 8.52 -4.61 15.05
CA PHE A 400 9.15 -5.35 13.95
C PHE A 400 10.66 -5.32 14.13
N LEU A 401 11.35 -6.40 13.75
CA LEU A 401 12.80 -6.53 13.85
C LEU A 401 13.41 -6.56 12.44
N CYS A 402 14.05 -5.47 12.06
CA CYS A 402 14.69 -5.31 10.75
C CYS A 402 16.18 -5.05 10.94
N PHE A 403 17.02 -5.60 10.04
CA PHE A 403 18.48 -5.59 10.19
C PHE A 403 19.12 -4.62 9.20
N LYS A 404 19.56 -3.44 9.70
CA LYS A 404 20.12 -2.32 8.94
C LYS A 404 21.30 -2.74 8.06
N ASP A 405 22.26 -3.41 8.66
CA ASP A 405 23.53 -3.72 7.98
C ASP A 405 23.31 -4.74 6.86
N THR A 406 22.48 -5.75 7.09
CA THR A 406 22.12 -6.72 6.05
C THR A 406 21.38 -6.04 4.91
N ALA A 407 20.39 -5.17 5.20
CA ALA A 407 19.64 -4.44 4.18
C ALA A 407 20.58 -3.58 3.31
N ASN A 408 21.54 -2.88 3.94
CA ASN A 408 22.45 -2.01 3.20
C ASN A 408 23.54 -2.76 2.44
N ARG A 409 24.05 -3.87 2.97
CA ARG A 409 25.00 -4.73 2.23
C ARG A 409 24.39 -5.38 0.98
N THR A 410 23.08 -5.66 1.01
CA THR A 410 22.36 -6.27 -0.10
C THR A 410 21.58 -5.26 -0.95
N ASN A 411 21.77 -3.97 -0.71
CA ASN A 411 21.11 -2.91 -1.46
C ASN A 411 21.43 -3.00 -2.96
N PRO A 412 20.44 -3.17 -3.85
CA PRO A 412 20.69 -3.24 -5.28
C PRO A 412 21.08 -1.88 -5.89
N ASN A 413 20.84 -0.77 -5.16
CA ASN A 413 21.10 0.59 -5.60
C ASN A 413 21.96 1.37 -4.57
N PRO A 414 23.19 0.91 -4.23
CA PRO A 414 24.00 1.57 -3.19
C PRO A 414 24.40 3.01 -3.58
N HIS A 415 24.43 3.31 -4.89
CA HIS A 415 24.71 4.65 -5.41
C HIS A 415 23.59 5.68 -5.12
N ALA A 416 22.39 5.21 -4.82
CA ALA A 416 21.25 6.08 -4.52
C ALA A 416 21.19 6.52 -3.05
N GLY A 417 22.02 5.94 -2.19
CA GLY A 417 22.09 6.28 -0.78
C GLY A 417 21.81 5.10 0.15
N ILE A 418 21.78 5.39 1.45
CA ILE A 418 21.57 4.41 2.50
C ILE A 418 20.09 4.11 2.70
N ILE A 419 19.78 2.85 3.04
CA ILE A 419 18.46 2.41 3.46
C ILE A 419 18.33 2.62 4.97
N ARG A 420 17.36 3.45 5.40
CA ARG A 420 17.14 3.82 6.82
C ARG A 420 15.92 3.17 7.44
N SER A 421 15.03 2.63 6.62
CA SER A 421 13.81 1.96 7.08
C SER A 421 13.26 1.05 5.98
N SER A 422 12.16 0.37 6.28
CA SER A 422 11.34 -0.30 5.30
C SER A 422 9.92 0.29 5.30
N ASN A 423 9.07 -0.20 4.42
CA ASN A 423 7.65 0.16 4.39
C ASN A 423 6.86 -0.49 5.54
N LEU A 424 5.53 -0.33 5.55
CA LEU A 424 4.65 -0.89 6.57
C LEU A 424 4.78 -2.41 6.71
N CYS A 425 4.87 -3.13 5.58
CA CYS A 425 4.90 -4.60 5.55
C CYS A 425 6.31 -5.20 5.58
N THR A 426 7.35 -4.38 5.66
CA THR A 426 8.76 -4.79 5.74
C THR A 426 9.30 -5.58 4.54
N GLU A 427 8.76 -5.35 3.34
CA GLU A 427 9.20 -6.01 2.10
C GLU A 427 9.96 -5.10 1.12
N ILE A 428 9.94 -3.76 1.32
CA ILE A 428 10.63 -2.80 0.46
C ILE A 428 11.82 -2.19 1.19
N PHE A 429 13.02 -2.42 0.65
CA PHE A 429 14.29 -1.91 1.18
C PHE A 429 14.94 -1.03 0.12
N GLN A 430 14.73 0.29 0.24
CA GLN A 430 15.29 1.31 -0.63
C GLN A 430 15.73 2.51 0.19
N ASN A 431 16.57 3.38 -0.39
CA ASN A 431 16.92 4.60 0.29
C ASN A 431 15.67 5.48 0.50
N THR A 432 15.62 6.17 1.63
CA THR A 432 14.45 6.95 2.08
C THR A 432 14.63 8.44 1.84
N GLU A 433 15.80 8.88 1.42
CA GLU A 433 15.99 10.25 1.01
C GLU A 433 15.40 10.48 -0.36
N PRO A 434 14.74 11.63 -0.60
CA PRO A 434 14.47 12.02 -1.95
C PRO A 434 15.81 11.97 -2.69
N ASN A 435 15.83 11.32 -3.85
CA ASN A 435 16.88 11.61 -4.80
C ASN A 435 16.86 13.11 -4.96
N TYR A 436 17.82 13.80 -4.37
CA TYR A 436 18.08 15.16 -4.80
C TYR A 436 18.41 15.00 -6.27
N TYR A 437 17.46 15.35 -7.13
CA TYR A 437 17.76 15.50 -8.53
C TYR A 437 18.82 16.58 -8.57
N GLN A 438 20.09 16.15 -8.64
CA GLN A 438 21.16 17.08 -8.88
C GLN A 438 20.91 17.65 -10.26
N ILE A 439 20.53 18.88 -10.30
CA ILE A 439 20.45 19.59 -11.55
C ILE A 439 21.88 19.80 -11.99
N LYS A 440 22.24 19.14 -13.06
CA LYS A 440 23.51 19.31 -13.71
C LYS A 440 23.42 20.54 -14.61
N VAL A 441 24.04 21.63 -14.16
CA VAL A 441 24.19 22.84 -14.97
C VAL A 441 25.49 22.70 -15.78
N ILE A 442 25.39 22.67 -17.10
CA ILE A 442 26.54 22.65 -18.00
C ILE A 442 26.77 24.08 -18.50
N PHE A 443 28.00 24.53 -18.42
CA PHE A 443 28.39 25.84 -18.91
C PHE A 443 28.94 25.78 -20.35
N ASP A 444 29.03 26.93 -20.98
CA ASP A 444 29.56 27.12 -22.34
C ASP A 444 31.02 26.65 -22.49
N ASP A 445 31.80 26.68 -21.41
CA ASP A 445 33.16 26.16 -21.34
C ASP A 445 33.23 24.65 -21.03
N LYS A 446 32.08 23.96 -21.03
CA LYS A 446 31.91 22.54 -20.68
C LYS A 446 32.22 22.18 -19.22
N THR A 447 32.40 23.15 -18.35
CA THR A 447 32.43 22.88 -16.91
C THR A 447 31.03 22.56 -16.41
N GLU A 448 30.95 21.80 -15.32
CA GLU A 448 29.70 21.32 -14.77
C GLU A 448 29.52 21.80 -13.31
N LEU A 449 28.29 22.17 -12.96
CA LEU A 449 27.89 22.48 -11.59
C LEU A 449 26.72 21.55 -11.22
N HIS A 450 26.87 20.87 -10.11
CA HIS A 450 25.81 19.99 -9.58
C HIS A 450 25.11 20.68 -8.42
N LEU A 451 23.81 20.83 -8.51
CA LEU A 451 22.98 21.58 -7.56
C LEU A 451 21.76 20.75 -7.16
N ASP A 452 21.34 20.87 -5.92
CA ASP A 452 20.03 20.40 -5.53
C ASP A 452 18.94 21.27 -6.17
N GLU A 453 17.82 20.67 -6.57
CA GLU A 453 16.76 21.39 -7.31
C GLU A 453 16.19 22.60 -6.56
N GLU A 454 16.17 22.55 -5.23
CA GLU A 454 15.70 23.64 -4.37
C GLU A 454 16.82 24.56 -3.92
N GLN A 455 18.09 24.23 -4.20
CA GLN A 455 19.23 25.06 -3.84
C GLN A 455 19.13 26.43 -4.52
N GLU A 456 19.23 27.47 -3.72
CA GLU A 456 19.30 28.86 -4.24
C GLU A 456 20.73 29.19 -4.70
N ILE A 457 20.82 29.69 -5.89
CA ILE A 457 22.08 30.17 -6.50
C ILE A 457 21.92 31.57 -7.03
N SER A 458 22.94 32.38 -6.82
CA SER A 458 23.00 33.72 -7.40
C SER A 458 23.37 33.64 -8.87
N VAL A 459 22.50 34.09 -9.74
CA VAL A 459 22.79 34.29 -11.15
C VAL A 459 23.32 35.72 -11.39
N ASP A 460 24.07 35.91 -12.48
CA ASP A 460 24.61 37.21 -12.81
C ASP A 460 23.48 38.24 -12.97
N GLY A 461 23.66 39.40 -12.39
CA GLY A 461 22.61 40.42 -12.28
C GLY A 461 22.01 40.54 -10.88
N GLY A 462 22.51 39.74 -9.91
CA GLY A 462 22.14 39.84 -8.48
C GLY A 462 20.79 39.24 -8.12
N ILE A 463 20.26 38.33 -8.96
CA ILE A 463 19.00 37.63 -8.75
C ILE A 463 19.33 36.25 -8.17
N SER A 464 18.66 35.88 -7.07
CA SER A 464 18.70 34.50 -6.58
C SER A 464 17.63 33.68 -7.27
N LYS A 465 17.99 32.48 -7.77
CA LYS A 465 17.09 31.50 -8.37
C LYS A 465 17.30 30.14 -7.75
N LYS A 466 16.21 29.39 -7.55
CA LYS A 466 16.31 27.95 -7.26
C LYS A 466 16.88 27.22 -8.48
N ALA A 467 17.73 26.22 -8.25
CA ALA A 467 18.42 25.47 -9.31
C ALA A 467 17.45 24.98 -10.40
N LYS A 468 16.28 24.45 -10.04
CA LYS A 468 15.24 24.01 -10.99
C LYS A 468 14.65 25.11 -11.88
N LYS A 469 14.95 26.39 -11.61
CA LYS A 469 14.50 27.54 -12.40
C LYS A 469 15.62 28.18 -13.23
N ILE A 470 16.81 27.59 -13.21
CA ILE A 470 17.93 28.01 -14.04
C ILE A 470 17.66 27.61 -15.48
N SER A 471 17.93 28.48 -16.41
CA SER A 471 17.72 28.27 -17.84
C SER A 471 18.95 28.63 -18.65
N THR A 472 18.99 28.29 -19.93
CA THR A 472 20.06 28.67 -20.87
C THR A 472 20.16 30.22 -21.10
N LEU A 473 19.22 30.98 -20.54
CA LEU A 473 19.28 32.46 -20.56
C LEU A 473 20.07 33.02 -19.37
N ASP A 474 20.40 32.17 -18.38
CA ASP A 474 21.11 32.58 -17.19
C ASP A 474 22.63 32.49 -17.38
N SER A 475 23.36 33.25 -16.60
CA SER A 475 24.79 33.08 -16.40
C SER A 475 25.14 33.10 -14.91
N ILE A 476 26.17 32.38 -14.56
CA ILE A 476 26.63 32.20 -13.19
C ILE A 476 28.13 32.43 -13.17
N ASN A 477 28.57 33.41 -12.38
CA ASN A 477 29.97 33.81 -12.31
C ASN A 477 30.59 34.13 -13.71
N GLY A 478 29.83 34.78 -14.58
CA GLY A 478 30.26 35.16 -15.93
C GLY A 478 30.26 34.06 -16.98
N LYS A 479 29.84 32.82 -16.63
CA LYS A 479 29.70 31.69 -17.55
C LYS A 479 28.23 31.50 -17.93
N LYS A 480 27.96 31.37 -19.21
CA LYS A 480 26.60 31.12 -19.71
C LYS A 480 26.19 29.66 -19.45
N VAL A 481 24.95 29.44 -19.05
CA VAL A 481 24.34 28.12 -18.97
C VAL A 481 24.04 27.61 -20.36
N TYR A 482 24.50 26.44 -20.69
CA TYR A 482 24.38 25.80 -22.00
C TYR A 482 23.18 24.86 -22.06
#